data_4486e724910ac83409aac5efd6fe75a5
#
_entry.id   4486e724910ac83409aac5efd6fe75a5
#
_cell.length_a   1.000
_cell.length_b   1.000
_cell.length_c   1.000
_cell.angle_alpha   90.00
_cell.angle_beta   90.00
_cell.angle_gamma   90.00
#
_symmetry.space_group_name_H-M   'P 1'
#
loop_
_entity.id
_entity.type
_entity.pdbx_description
1 polymer ?
#
loop_
_entity_poly.entity_id
_entity_poly.type
_entity_poly.pdbx_seq_one_letter_code
_entity_poly.pdbx_strand_id
1 'polypeptide(L)'
;LVGSEMCIRDRSYTSFEYSDLRVTADGVEFVLTNTGKMDGAEVAQMYVCAPKGKIFRPDKELKGFAKVFLKAGESRKVQISFDDKTFRYWNVETDNWEKEAGRYEICIGACALDIRLRETLEIEGTTDTTPYDAEKMPSYFSGIIRDVPDAEFEALLKQSIPDGKWSGELGMNDAICQMYYAKSRLARMIYKILTNLKKKSEDKGKPDLNILFIYNMPFRGIAKMTHGAVSMKMAEGMTEVVNGHFMKGMKKVLGGFFENRKANKEYEKKLGTGK
;
A
#
# COMPACT_ATOMS: atom_id res chain seq x y z
N LEU A 1 25.95 0.09 -6.13
CA LEU A 1 24.74 -0.45 -6.78
C LEU A 1 24.96 -1.93 -7.05
N VAL A 2 24.60 -2.78 -6.12
CA VAL A 2 24.41 -4.20 -6.41
C VAL A 2 23.00 -4.30 -7.01
N GLY A 3 22.90 -4.07 -8.30
CA GLY A 3 21.64 -4.17 -9.03
C GLY A 3 21.19 -5.63 -9.11
N SER A 4 19.90 -5.83 -9.30
CA SER A 4 19.28 -7.14 -9.61
C SER A 4 19.95 -7.83 -10.82
N GLU A 5 20.64 -7.11 -11.65
CA GLU A 5 21.42 -7.58 -12.81
C GLU A 5 22.56 -8.55 -12.45
N MET A 6 23.07 -8.52 -11.22
CA MET A 6 24.04 -9.50 -10.75
C MET A 6 23.40 -10.82 -10.30
N CYS A 7 22.08 -10.87 -10.15
CA CYS A 7 21.37 -12.08 -9.77
C CYS A 7 21.01 -12.93 -10.99
N ILE A 8 21.32 -14.22 -10.93
CA ILE A 8 21.01 -15.18 -12.02
C ILE A 8 19.48 -15.40 -12.20
N ARG A 9 18.64 -14.92 -11.29
CA ARG A 9 17.17 -15.03 -11.35
C ARG A 9 16.55 -14.43 -12.62
N ASP A 10 17.19 -13.41 -13.18
CA ASP A 10 16.69 -12.68 -14.34
C ASP A 10 17.17 -13.30 -15.66
N ARG A 11 17.91 -14.41 -15.60
CA ARG A 11 18.47 -15.10 -16.76
C ARG A 11 17.83 -16.45 -16.92
N SER A 12 17.36 -16.74 -18.12
CA SER A 12 16.91 -18.06 -18.52
C SER A 12 17.99 -18.81 -19.32
N TYR A 13 18.10 -20.11 -19.14
CA TYR A 13 18.97 -20.96 -19.95
C TYR A 13 18.29 -21.44 -21.24
N THR A 14 17.04 -21.04 -21.46
CA THR A 14 16.27 -21.35 -22.65
C THR A 14 15.48 -20.10 -23.07
N SER A 15 14.89 -20.13 -24.24
CA SER A 15 14.09 -19.04 -24.81
C SER A 15 12.65 -19.48 -25.04
N PHE A 16 11.73 -18.52 -24.94
CA PHE A 16 10.30 -18.76 -25.09
C PHE A 16 9.71 -17.83 -26.14
N GLU A 17 8.79 -18.38 -26.93
CA GLU A 17 7.98 -17.64 -27.90
C GLU A 17 6.52 -17.66 -27.44
N TYR A 18 5.85 -16.53 -27.67
CA TYR A 18 4.43 -16.31 -27.35
C TYR A 18 3.67 -16.08 -28.64
N SER A 19 2.57 -16.80 -28.86
CA SER A 19 1.74 -16.68 -30.07
C SER A 19 0.25 -16.86 -29.78
N ASP A 20 -0.58 -16.62 -30.81
CA ASP A 20 -2.00 -16.92 -30.85
C ASP A 20 -2.84 -16.38 -29.69
N LEU A 21 -2.61 -15.13 -29.32
CA LEU A 21 -3.39 -14.47 -28.27
C LEU A 21 -4.86 -14.35 -28.69
N ARG A 22 -5.73 -14.77 -27.79
CA ARG A 22 -7.18 -14.57 -27.86
C ARG A 22 -7.67 -14.00 -26.52
N VAL A 23 -8.41 -12.90 -26.60
CA VAL A 23 -9.07 -12.30 -25.44
C VAL A 23 -10.56 -12.66 -25.50
N THR A 24 -11.09 -13.16 -24.41
CA THR A 24 -12.51 -13.49 -24.22
C THR A 24 -13.09 -12.67 -23.08
N ALA A 25 -14.38 -12.79 -22.81
CA ALA A 25 -15.00 -12.15 -21.65
C ALA A 25 -14.45 -12.65 -20.31
N ASP A 26 -13.94 -13.90 -20.26
CA ASP A 26 -13.53 -14.59 -19.03
C ASP A 26 -12.01 -14.57 -18.81
N GLY A 27 -11.22 -14.14 -19.79
CA GLY A 27 -9.76 -14.14 -19.69
C GLY A 27 -9.05 -14.13 -21.02
N VAL A 28 -7.79 -14.56 -20.98
CA VAL A 28 -6.90 -14.65 -22.14
C VAL A 28 -6.42 -16.06 -22.35
N GLU A 29 -6.26 -16.43 -23.61
CA GLU A 29 -5.60 -17.68 -24.02
C GLU A 29 -4.51 -17.35 -25.04
N PHE A 30 -3.37 -18.03 -24.92
CA PHE A 30 -2.25 -17.89 -25.87
C PHE A 30 -1.43 -19.18 -25.88
N VAL A 31 -0.52 -19.31 -26.85
CA VAL A 31 0.41 -20.42 -26.93
C VAL A 31 1.79 -19.99 -26.46
N LEU A 32 2.40 -20.76 -25.57
CA LEU A 32 3.77 -20.58 -25.12
C LEU A 32 4.62 -21.75 -25.61
N THR A 33 5.72 -21.47 -26.30
CA THR A 33 6.63 -22.46 -26.87
C THR A 33 8.02 -22.25 -26.32
N ASN A 34 8.66 -23.33 -25.82
CA ASN A 34 10.08 -23.32 -25.51
C ASN A 34 10.88 -23.50 -26.78
N THR A 35 11.47 -22.45 -27.33
CA THR A 35 12.26 -22.46 -28.56
C THR A 35 13.73 -22.74 -28.33
N GLY A 36 14.17 -22.90 -27.08
CA GLY A 36 15.53 -23.20 -26.74
C GLY A 36 15.84 -24.71 -26.71
N LYS A 37 17.08 -25.05 -26.36
CA LYS A 37 17.58 -26.42 -26.37
C LYS A 37 17.51 -27.11 -25.00
N MET A 38 17.06 -26.39 -23.96
CA MET A 38 16.98 -26.90 -22.59
C MET A 38 15.55 -26.79 -22.07
N ASP A 39 15.20 -27.71 -21.19
CA ASP A 39 13.96 -27.66 -20.45
C ASP A 39 13.96 -26.41 -19.53
N GLY A 40 12.83 -25.77 -19.38
CA GLY A 40 12.74 -24.59 -18.53
C GLY A 40 11.32 -24.18 -18.18
N ALA A 41 11.20 -23.25 -17.24
CA ALA A 41 9.94 -22.66 -16.87
C ALA A 41 9.91 -21.16 -17.23
N GLU A 42 8.77 -20.73 -17.76
CA GLU A 42 8.45 -19.32 -18.01
C GLU A 42 7.34 -18.85 -17.09
N VAL A 43 7.37 -17.57 -16.70
CA VAL A 43 6.29 -16.92 -16.01
C VAL A 43 5.65 -15.90 -16.95
N ALA A 44 4.64 -16.33 -17.65
CA ALA A 44 3.87 -15.46 -18.52
C ALA A 44 2.98 -14.53 -17.67
N GLN A 45 3.12 -13.23 -17.87
CA GLN A 45 2.47 -12.19 -17.10
C GLN A 45 1.44 -11.47 -17.95
N MET A 46 0.24 -11.26 -17.38
CA MET A 46 -0.84 -10.51 -18.01
C MET A 46 -0.93 -9.11 -17.37
N TYR A 47 -0.78 -8.12 -18.20
CA TYR A 47 -0.94 -6.71 -17.82
C TYR A 47 -2.17 -6.12 -18.47
N VAL A 48 -2.82 -5.22 -17.76
CA VAL A 48 -3.96 -4.45 -18.24
C VAL A 48 -3.59 -2.98 -18.27
N CYS A 49 -3.75 -2.35 -19.44
CA CYS A 49 -3.60 -0.93 -19.64
C CYS A 49 -5.01 -0.32 -19.77
N ALA A 50 -5.39 0.50 -18.80
CA ALA A 50 -6.67 1.17 -18.80
C ALA A 50 -6.71 2.35 -19.80
N PRO A 51 -7.89 2.85 -20.18
CA PRO A 51 -8.03 4.08 -20.94
C PRO A 51 -7.28 5.23 -20.27
N LYS A 52 -6.70 6.13 -21.07
CA LYS A 52 -5.94 7.27 -20.54
C LYS A 52 -6.83 8.49 -20.37
N GLY A 53 -6.58 9.27 -19.34
CA GLY A 53 -7.01 10.64 -19.22
C GLY A 53 -8.13 10.95 -18.21
N LYS A 54 -8.81 9.96 -17.61
CA LYS A 54 -9.85 10.24 -16.61
C LYS A 54 -9.46 9.79 -15.20
N ILE A 55 -8.84 8.64 -15.09
CA ILE A 55 -8.47 8.04 -13.81
C ILE A 55 -6.95 7.93 -13.71
N PHE A 56 -6.36 8.35 -12.59
CA PHE A 56 -4.93 8.20 -12.34
C PHE A 56 -4.59 6.75 -12.05
N ARG A 57 -3.94 6.11 -13.02
CA ARG A 57 -3.50 4.73 -12.96
C ARG A 57 -2.10 4.57 -13.54
N PRO A 58 -1.35 3.52 -13.14
CA PRO A 58 -0.15 3.12 -13.86
C PRO A 58 -0.46 2.82 -15.34
N ASP A 59 0.53 3.05 -16.21
CA ASP A 59 0.39 2.71 -17.65
C ASP A 59 0.04 1.23 -17.86
N LYS A 60 0.50 0.35 -16.98
CA LYS A 60 0.24 -1.09 -16.98
C LYS A 60 0.11 -1.60 -15.56
N GLU A 61 -0.89 -2.43 -15.31
CA GLU A 61 -1.09 -3.11 -14.03
C GLU A 61 -0.99 -4.63 -14.24
N LEU A 62 -0.14 -5.31 -13.47
CA LEU A 62 -0.09 -6.78 -13.45
C LEU A 62 -1.40 -7.31 -12.84
N LYS A 63 -2.19 -8.02 -13.63
CA LYS A 63 -3.50 -8.56 -13.20
C LYS A 63 -3.56 -10.08 -13.15
N GLY A 64 -2.57 -10.76 -13.72
CA GLY A 64 -2.50 -12.21 -13.65
C GLY A 64 -1.15 -12.74 -14.13
N PHE A 65 -0.85 -13.97 -13.80
CA PHE A 65 0.31 -14.67 -14.32
C PHE A 65 0.12 -16.19 -14.32
N ALA A 66 0.87 -16.89 -15.17
CA ALA A 66 0.95 -18.35 -15.18
C ALA A 66 2.40 -18.80 -15.28
N LYS A 67 2.82 -19.66 -14.35
CA LYS A 67 4.14 -20.31 -14.43
C LYS A 67 3.99 -21.66 -15.14
N VAL A 68 4.68 -21.80 -16.27
CA VAL A 68 4.58 -22.98 -17.14
C VAL A 68 5.95 -23.58 -17.34
N PHE A 69 6.11 -24.87 -17.01
CA PHE A 69 7.30 -25.65 -17.33
C PHE A 69 7.12 -26.32 -18.69
N LEU A 70 8.10 -26.17 -19.59
CA LEU A 70 8.11 -26.77 -20.94
C LEU A 70 9.45 -27.47 -21.20
N LYS A 71 9.37 -28.63 -21.81
CA LYS A 71 10.54 -29.28 -22.37
C LYS A 71 11.05 -28.51 -23.60
N ALA A 72 12.30 -28.73 -23.98
CA ALA A 72 12.85 -28.19 -25.21
C ALA A 72 11.96 -28.53 -26.42
N GLY A 73 11.52 -27.51 -27.17
CA GLY A 73 10.62 -27.67 -28.31
C GLY A 73 9.14 -27.89 -27.97
N GLU A 74 8.76 -27.95 -26.68
CA GLU A 74 7.35 -28.14 -26.28
C GLU A 74 6.57 -26.81 -26.41
N SER A 75 5.33 -26.94 -26.92
CA SER A 75 4.34 -25.85 -26.95
C SER A 75 3.16 -26.21 -26.06
N ARG A 76 2.61 -25.22 -25.38
CA ARG A 76 1.43 -25.39 -24.52
C ARG A 76 0.49 -24.20 -24.61
N LYS A 77 -0.81 -24.48 -24.66
CA LYS A 77 -1.84 -23.48 -24.50
C LYS A 77 -1.92 -23.05 -23.04
N VAL A 78 -1.84 -21.74 -22.80
CA VAL A 78 -1.87 -21.11 -21.48
C VAL A 78 -3.13 -20.28 -21.39
N GLN A 79 -3.78 -20.31 -20.23
CA GLN A 79 -4.95 -19.50 -19.93
C GLN A 79 -4.73 -18.71 -18.65
N ILE A 80 -5.12 -17.43 -18.65
CA ILE A 80 -5.15 -16.56 -17.47
C ILE A 80 -6.55 -15.95 -17.40
N SER A 81 -7.28 -16.28 -16.35
CA SER A 81 -8.66 -15.79 -16.17
C SER A 81 -8.71 -14.36 -15.64
N PHE A 82 -9.73 -13.63 -16.06
CA PHE A 82 -10.10 -12.37 -15.41
C PHE A 82 -10.84 -12.65 -14.10
N ASP A 83 -10.68 -11.76 -13.17
CA ASP A 83 -11.44 -11.73 -11.92
C ASP A 83 -12.12 -10.37 -11.72
N ASP A 84 -12.83 -10.22 -10.61
CA ASP A 84 -13.51 -8.96 -10.25
C ASP A 84 -12.55 -7.78 -10.06
N LYS A 85 -11.25 -8.03 -9.88
CA LYS A 85 -10.20 -7.03 -9.64
C LYS A 85 -9.49 -6.60 -10.91
N THR A 86 -9.71 -7.30 -12.04
CA THR A 86 -8.94 -7.10 -13.27
C THR A 86 -9.08 -5.69 -13.82
N PHE A 87 -10.29 -5.13 -13.86
CA PHE A 87 -10.57 -3.83 -14.50
C PHE A 87 -10.97 -2.73 -13.53
N ARG A 88 -11.19 -3.03 -12.26
CA ARG A 88 -11.74 -2.08 -11.28
C ARG A 88 -10.69 -1.11 -10.75
N TYR A 89 -11.17 0.06 -10.34
CA TYR A 89 -10.46 1.05 -9.54
C TYR A 89 -11.35 1.49 -8.37
N TRP A 90 -10.73 2.03 -7.32
CA TRP A 90 -11.50 2.63 -6.23
C TRP A 90 -11.90 4.04 -6.58
N ASN A 91 -13.19 4.34 -6.56
CA ASN A 91 -13.71 5.67 -6.79
C ASN A 91 -14.09 6.32 -5.45
N VAL A 92 -13.38 7.38 -5.08
CA VAL A 92 -13.58 8.08 -3.80
C VAL A 92 -14.86 8.91 -3.76
N GLU A 93 -15.50 9.18 -4.90
CA GLU A 93 -16.78 9.90 -4.95
C GLU A 93 -17.97 8.97 -4.72
N THR A 94 -17.90 7.75 -5.25
CA THR A 94 -18.95 6.75 -5.07
C THR A 94 -18.71 5.86 -3.85
N ASP A 95 -17.52 5.96 -3.23
CA ASP A 95 -17.04 5.12 -2.14
C ASP A 95 -17.17 3.62 -2.49
N ASN A 96 -16.81 3.28 -3.74
CA ASN A 96 -17.00 1.92 -4.27
C ASN A 96 -15.91 1.54 -5.30
N TRP A 97 -15.82 0.22 -5.57
CA TRP A 97 -15.04 -0.31 -6.67
C TRP A 97 -15.81 -0.18 -7.98
N GLU A 98 -15.27 0.62 -8.91
CA GLU A 98 -15.89 0.93 -10.18
C GLU A 98 -15.01 0.48 -11.36
N LYS A 99 -15.62 0.32 -12.53
CA LYS A 99 -14.93 0.12 -13.82
C LYS A 99 -15.06 1.37 -14.66
N GLU A 100 -13.98 1.79 -15.26
CA GLU A 100 -14.00 2.87 -16.25
C GLU A 100 -14.43 2.31 -17.61
N ALA A 101 -15.37 3.00 -18.28
CA ALA A 101 -15.75 2.63 -19.62
C ALA A 101 -14.63 2.93 -20.62
N GLY A 102 -14.42 2.03 -21.58
CA GLY A 102 -13.54 2.30 -22.71
C GLY A 102 -12.69 1.12 -23.14
N ARG A 103 -11.75 1.43 -24.02
CA ARG A 103 -10.88 0.46 -24.66
C ARG A 103 -9.65 0.18 -23.80
N TYR A 104 -9.57 -1.02 -23.29
CA TYR A 104 -8.42 -1.54 -22.55
C TYR A 104 -7.47 -2.30 -23.48
N GLU A 105 -6.17 -2.19 -23.26
CA GLU A 105 -5.19 -3.03 -23.93
C GLU A 105 -4.75 -4.12 -22.96
N ILE A 106 -4.86 -5.38 -23.38
CA ILE A 106 -4.40 -6.55 -22.66
C ILE A 106 -3.05 -6.96 -23.21
N CYS A 107 -2.05 -7.00 -22.36
CA CYS A 107 -0.67 -7.27 -22.73
C CYS A 107 -0.17 -8.55 -22.09
N ILE A 108 0.44 -9.44 -22.86
CA ILE A 108 1.09 -10.64 -22.36
C ILE A 108 2.59 -10.51 -22.57
N GLY A 109 3.38 -10.80 -21.56
CA GLY A 109 4.84 -10.71 -21.66
C GLY A 109 5.58 -11.44 -20.57
N ALA A 110 6.89 -11.47 -20.68
CA ALA A 110 7.80 -12.03 -19.68
C ALA A 110 8.00 -11.07 -18.48
N CYS A 111 7.88 -9.77 -18.73
CA CYS A 111 7.88 -8.72 -17.69
C CYS A 111 7.22 -7.44 -18.23
N ALA A 112 7.07 -6.41 -17.39
CA ALA A 112 6.46 -5.14 -17.75
C ALA A 112 7.16 -4.39 -18.91
N LEU A 113 8.42 -4.65 -19.13
CA LEU A 113 9.22 -4.05 -20.21
C LEU A 113 9.34 -4.96 -21.44
N ASP A 114 9.04 -6.24 -21.31
CA ASP A 114 9.13 -7.25 -22.38
C ASP A 114 7.74 -7.81 -22.70
N ILE A 115 6.92 -6.98 -23.38
CA ILE A 115 5.59 -7.35 -23.83
C ILE A 115 5.68 -8.02 -25.20
N ARG A 116 5.12 -9.22 -25.32
CA ARG A 116 5.18 -10.07 -26.50
C ARG A 116 3.89 -10.04 -27.32
N LEU A 117 2.75 -10.01 -26.67
CA LEU A 117 1.44 -10.03 -27.33
C LEU A 117 0.57 -8.89 -26.79
N ARG A 118 -0.31 -8.37 -27.64
CA ARG A 118 -1.26 -7.30 -27.31
C ARG A 118 -2.57 -7.55 -28.02
N GLU A 119 -3.67 -7.29 -27.33
CA GLU A 119 -5.02 -7.31 -27.87
C GLU A 119 -5.87 -6.32 -27.10
N THR A 120 -6.99 -5.91 -27.65
CA THR A 120 -7.85 -4.90 -27.04
C THR A 120 -9.21 -5.48 -26.67
N LEU A 121 -9.77 -4.94 -25.58
CA LEU A 121 -11.08 -5.32 -25.06
C LEU A 121 -11.86 -4.05 -24.68
N GLU A 122 -13.09 -3.94 -25.15
CA GLU A 122 -14.01 -2.88 -24.71
C GLU A 122 -14.66 -3.30 -23.38
N ILE A 123 -14.62 -2.42 -22.40
CA ILE A 123 -15.21 -2.62 -21.08
C ILE A 123 -16.32 -1.58 -20.86
N GLU A 124 -17.48 -2.05 -20.43
CA GLU A 124 -18.56 -1.19 -19.98
C GLU A 124 -18.24 -0.62 -18.60
N GLY A 125 -18.42 0.69 -18.43
CA GLY A 125 -18.25 1.38 -17.16
C GLY A 125 -19.39 1.07 -16.20
N THR A 126 -19.12 1.18 -14.90
CA THR A 126 -20.13 1.05 -13.86
C THR A 126 -20.61 2.40 -13.35
N THR A 127 -19.89 3.49 -13.65
CA THR A 127 -20.26 4.86 -13.29
C THR A 127 -19.70 5.88 -14.28
N ASP A 128 -20.39 6.99 -14.42
CA ASP A 128 -19.92 8.18 -15.15
C ASP A 128 -19.24 9.20 -14.21
N THR A 129 -19.29 8.97 -12.92
CA THR A 129 -18.70 9.85 -11.90
C THR A 129 -17.18 9.72 -11.89
N THR A 130 -16.48 10.81 -12.21
CA THR A 130 -15.01 10.87 -12.12
C THR A 130 -14.58 11.49 -10.79
N PRO A 131 -13.58 10.92 -10.10
CA PRO A 131 -13.10 11.47 -8.83
C PRO A 131 -12.18 12.69 -9.00
N TYR A 132 -11.80 13.02 -10.23
CA TYR A 132 -10.81 14.06 -10.53
C TYR A 132 -11.36 15.11 -11.48
N ASP A 133 -11.01 16.36 -11.19
CA ASP A 133 -11.37 17.53 -11.99
C ASP A 133 -10.14 18.00 -12.78
N ALA A 134 -10.14 17.74 -14.10
CA ALA A 134 -9.01 18.07 -14.95
C ALA A 134 -8.71 19.57 -15.05
N GLU A 135 -9.72 20.43 -14.90
CA GLU A 135 -9.53 21.88 -14.93
C GLU A 135 -8.82 22.39 -13.67
N LYS A 136 -9.07 21.73 -12.52
CA LYS A 136 -8.44 22.08 -11.25
C LYS A 136 -7.08 21.41 -11.01
N MET A 137 -6.73 20.40 -11.82
CA MET A 137 -5.54 19.57 -11.61
C MET A 137 -4.75 19.34 -12.91
N PRO A 138 -4.47 20.38 -13.73
CA PRO A 138 -3.85 20.22 -15.04
C PRO A 138 -2.46 19.59 -15.00
N SER A 139 -1.65 19.86 -13.95
CA SER A 139 -0.32 19.25 -13.81
C SER A 139 -0.39 17.73 -13.66
N TYR A 140 -1.37 17.22 -12.90
CA TYR A 140 -1.56 15.77 -12.73
C TYR A 140 -1.99 15.10 -14.04
N PHE A 141 -2.85 15.74 -14.82
CA PHE A 141 -3.28 15.19 -16.11
C PHE A 141 -2.20 15.28 -17.20
N SER A 142 -1.29 16.25 -17.11
CA SER A 142 -0.16 16.36 -18.05
C SER A 142 0.91 15.28 -17.85
N GLY A 143 0.96 14.66 -16.68
CA GLY A 143 2.02 13.75 -16.26
C GLY A 143 3.35 14.45 -15.91
N ILE A 144 3.43 15.78 -15.99
CA ILE A 144 4.61 16.58 -15.64
C ILE A 144 4.42 17.09 -14.21
N ILE A 145 4.78 16.27 -13.24
CA ILE A 145 4.52 16.52 -11.81
C ILE A 145 5.76 17.01 -11.04
N ARG A 146 6.62 17.82 -11.67
CA ARG A 146 7.83 18.34 -11.01
C ARG A 146 7.55 19.47 -10.03
N ASP A 147 6.67 20.40 -10.43
CA ASP A 147 6.33 21.61 -9.68
C ASP A 147 4.81 21.77 -9.66
N VAL A 148 4.13 20.92 -8.88
CA VAL A 148 2.67 20.98 -8.74
C VAL A 148 2.31 22.13 -7.81
N PRO A 149 1.46 23.09 -8.24
CA PRO A 149 0.97 24.15 -7.37
C PRO A 149 0.18 23.63 -6.17
N ASP A 150 0.33 24.27 -5.01
CA ASP A 150 -0.39 23.90 -3.79
C ASP A 150 -1.92 23.83 -4.00
N ALA A 151 -2.47 24.73 -4.82
CA ALA A 151 -3.89 24.76 -5.13
C ALA A 151 -4.37 23.48 -5.86
N GLU A 152 -3.56 22.91 -6.75
CA GLU A 152 -3.87 21.62 -7.41
C GLU A 152 -3.80 20.46 -6.43
N PHE A 153 -2.81 20.49 -5.52
CA PHE A 153 -2.71 19.48 -4.47
C PHE A 153 -3.86 19.56 -3.48
N GLU A 154 -4.29 20.77 -3.08
CA GLU A 154 -5.48 20.97 -2.25
C GLU A 154 -6.76 20.48 -2.94
N ALA A 155 -6.88 20.71 -4.24
CA ALA A 155 -8.00 20.18 -5.03
C ALA A 155 -8.05 18.64 -5.04
N LEU A 156 -6.89 17.97 -5.15
CA LEU A 156 -6.77 16.52 -5.03
C LEU A 156 -7.05 16.02 -3.62
N LEU A 157 -6.52 16.72 -2.62
CA LEU A 157 -6.66 16.37 -1.19
C LEU A 157 -8.08 16.68 -0.66
N LYS A 158 -8.83 17.56 -1.35
CA LYS A 158 -10.16 18.10 -0.95
C LYS A 158 -10.16 18.81 0.41
N GLN A 159 -9.02 19.31 0.81
CA GLN A 159 -8.82 20.13 2.01
C GLN A 159 -7.55 20.95 1.87
N SER A 160 -7.46 22.04 2.64
CA SER A 160 -6.26 22.87 2.67
C SER A 160 -5.06 22.09 3.20
N ILE A 161 -3.88 22.40 2.67
CA ILE A 161 -2.61 21.86 3.16
C ILE A 161 -2.43 22.35 4.60
N PRO A 162 -2.14 21.43 5.56
CA PRO A 162 -1.81 21.84 6.92
C PRO A 162 -0.62 22.79 6.93
N ASP A 163 -0.76 23.92 7.63
CA ASP A 163 0.26 24.98 7.66
C ASP A 163 1.57 24.60 8.39
N GLY A 164 1.64 23.39 8.89
CA GLY A 164 2.81 22.84 9.59
C GLY A 164 3.18 23.56 10.88
N LYS A 165 2.42 24.55 11.30
CA LYS A 165 2.67 25.26 12.53
C LYS A 165 2.41 24.38 13.74
N TRP A 166 3.29 24.50 14.72
CA TRP A 166 3.14 23.82 15.99
C TRP A 166 1.87 24.30 16.71
N SER A 167 0.92 23.40 16.94
CA SER A 167 -0.35 23.68 17.61
C SER A 167 -0.23 23.94 19.12
N GLY A 168 0.97 23.74 19.69
CA GLY A 168 1.21 23.75 21.13
C GLY A 168 0.80 22.46 21.85
N GLU A 169 0.36 21.45 21.09
CA GLU A 169 -0.03 20.11 21.59
C GLU A 169 0.52 19.01 20.72
N LEU A 170 0.88 17.89 21.35
CA LEU A 170 1.34 16.70 20.65
C LEU A 170 0.15 15.94 20.04
N GLY A 171 0.29 15.50 18.80
CA GLY A 171 -0.68 14.68 18.08
C GLY A 171 -0.29 13.20 18.03
N MET A 172 -1.15 12.40 17.43
CA MET A 172 -0.94 10.96 17.29
C MET A 172 0.25 10.60 16.38
N ASN A 173 0.66 11.50 15.50
CA ASN A 173 1.80 11.32 14.60
C ASN A 173 3.14 11.78 15.19
N ASP A 174 3.09 12.52 16.31
CA ASP A 174 4.29 12.99 16.98
C ASP A 174 5.00 11.81 17.69
N ALA A 175 6.32 11.85 17.70
CA ALA A 175 7.13 10.81 18.29
C ALA A 175 7.17 10.94 19.84
N ILE A 176 7.35 9.80 20.51
CA ILE A 176 7.48 9.75 21.98
C ILE A 176 8.61 10.66 22.48
N CYS A 177 9.69 10.83 21.73
CA CYS A 177 10.77 11.76 22.07
C CYS A 177 10.31 13.22 22.12
N GLN A 178 9.24 13.59 21.43
CA GLN A 178 8.66 14.93 21.50
C GLN A 178 7.91 15.22 22.81
N MET A 179 7.74 14.21 23.69
CA MET A 179 7.28 14.43 25.08
C MET A 179 8.17 15.41 25.86
N TYR A 180 9.30 15.82 25.31
CA TYR A 180 10.02 17.00 25.79
C TYR A 180 9.11 18.22 25.92
N TYR A 181 8.20 18.39 24.97
CA TYR A 181 7.23 19.49 24.94
C TYR A 181 5.94 19.23 25.73
N ALA A 182 5.82 18.06 26.37
CA ALA A 182 4.60 17.68 27.08
C ALA A 182 4.21 18.68 28.18
N LYS A 183 2.93 19.00 28.27
CA LYS A 183 2.38 19.82 29.37
C LYS A 183 2.27 19.02 30.67
N SER A 184 2.05 17.71 30.57
CA SER A 184 1.93 16.78 31.71
C SER A 184 3.26 16.56 32.41
N ARG A 185 3.27 16.73 33.75
CA ARG A 185 4.45 16.41 34.57
C ARG A 185 4.83 14.92 34.51
N LEU A 186 3.82 14.04 34.47
CA LEU A 186 4.01 12.60 34.33
C LEU A 186 4.70 12.25 33.01
N ALA A 187 4.21 12.80 31.91
CA ALA A 187 4.81 12.56 30.59
C ALA A 187 6.28 13.05 30.52
N ARG A 188 6.55 14.22 31.09
CA ARG A 188 7.94 14.73 31.19
C ARG A 188 8.85 13.84 32.04
N MET A 189 8.31 13.23 33.10
CA MET A 189 9.06 12.26 33.91
C MET A 189 9.39 11.00 33.07
N ILE A 190 8.41 10.43 32.37
CA ILE A 190 8.61 9.28 31.47
C ILE A 190 9.64 9.62 30.38
N TYR A 191 9.54 10.77 29.77
CA TYR A 191 10.52 11.27 28.80
C TYR A 191 11.95 11.26 29.38
N LYS A 192 12.15 11.81 30.58
CA LYS A 192 13.46 11.80 31.24
C LYS A 192 14.00 10.40 31.48
N ILE A 193 13.15 9.48 31.89
CA ILE A 193 13.54 8.06 32.10
C ILE A 193 14.00 7.46 30.77
N LEU A 194 13.22 7.60 29.70
CA LEU A 194 13.56 7.07 28.38
C LEU A 194 14.85 7.69 27.83
N THR A 195 15.00 9.01 27.97
CA THR A 195 16.22 9.72 27.54
C THR A 195 17.45 9.25 28.30
N ASN A 196 17.34 9.03 29.61
CA ASN A 196 18.43 8.49 30.41
C ASN A 196 18.80 7.04 30.03
N LEU A 197 17.80 6.19 29.75
CA LEU A 197 18.03 4.84 29.29
C LEU A 197 18.73 4.83 27.94
N LYS A 198 18.25 5.67 27.01
CA LYS A 198 18.88 5.87 25.69
C LYS A 198 20.36 6.27 25.86
N LYS A 199 20.63 7.34 26.62
CA LYS A 199 21.99 7.83 26.85
C LYS A 199 22.89 6.75 27.47
N LYS A 200 22.43 6.03 28.50
CA LYS A 200 23.19 4.93 29.11
C LYS A 200 23.54 3.81 28.13
N SER A 201 22.67 3.53 27.15
CA SER A 201 22.96 2.51 26.12
C SER A 201 23.98 3.03 25.09
N GLU A 202 23.91 4.31 24.73
CA GLU A 202 24.86 4.96 23.84
C GLU A 202 26.27 5.08 24.45
N ASP A 203 26.36 5.48 25.73
CA ASP A 203 27.62 5.59 26.47
C ASP A 203 28.36 4.24 26.60
N LYS A 204 27.66 3.12 26.46
CA LYS A 204 28.27 1.77 26.42
C LYS A 204 28.81 1.38 25.05
N GLY A 205 28.72 2.26 24.03
CA GLY A 205 29.13 2.01 22.65
C GLY A 205 28.26 0.99 21.91
N LYS A 206 27.14 0.57 22.48
CA LYS A 206 26.16 -0.38 21.90
C LYS A 206 24.76 0.16 22.12
N PRO A 207 24.27 1.05 21.23
CA PRO A 207 22.93 1.61 21.31
C PRO A 207 21.87 0.49 21.31
N ASP A 208 20.93 0.53 22.27
CA ASP A 208 19.84 -0.41 22.32
C ASP A 208 18.77 -0.02 21.30
N LEU A 209 18.62 -0.85 20.27
CA LEU A 209 17.68 -0.60 19.18
C LEU A 209 16.23 -0.57 19.63
N ASN A 210 15.85 -1.33 20.67
CA ASN A 210 14.49 -1.31 21.19
C ASN A 210 14.18 0.01 21.86
N ILE A 211 15.12 0.55 22.65
CA ILE A 211 14.98 1.87 23.28
C ILE A 211 14.89 2.95 22.21
N LEU A 212 15.76 2.92 21.18
CA LEU A 212 15.75 3.87 20.07
C LEU A 212 14.43 3.78 19.29
N PHE A 213 13.94 2.58 19.05
CA PHE A 213 12.67 2.35 18.38
C PHE A 213 11.50 2.97 19.16
N ILE A 214 11.37 2.67 20.45
CA ILE A 214 10.32 3.25 21.30
C ILE A 214 10.46 4.76 21.38
N TYR A 215 11.67 5.28 21.53
CA TYR A 215 11.94 6.70 21.64
C TYR A 215 11.48 7.51 20.39
N ASN A 216 11.66 6.93 19.20
CA ASN A 216 11.31 7.57 17.94
C ASN A 216 9.93 7.15 17.38
N MET A 217 9.23 6.25 18.05
CA MET A 217 7.93 5.77 17.61
C MET A 217 6.85 6.85 17.79
N PRO A 218 5.96 7.07 16.80
CA PRO A 218 4.81 7.95 16.98
C PRO A 218 3.80 7.35 17.97
N PHE A 219 3.01 8.21 18.65
CA PHE A 219 2.02 7.74 19.63
C PHE A 219 1.06 6.70 19.05
N ARG A 220 0.61 6.84 17.79
CA ARG A 220 -0.22 5.83 17.13
C ARG A 220 0.47 4.46 16.98
N GLY A 221 1.80 4.45 16.99
CA GLY A 221 2.60 3.22 16.91
C GLY A 221 2.39 2.31 18.12
N ILE A 222 2.09 2.89 19.29
CA ILE A 222 1.80 2.12 20.52
C ILE A 222 0.64 1.14 20.27
N ALA A 223 -0.43 1.60 19.61
CA ALA A 223 -1.58 0.75 19.30
C ALA A 223 -1.23 -0.41 18.36
N LYS A 224 -0.34 -0.17 17.39
CA LYS A 224 0.07 -1.21 16.42
C LYS A 224 1.05 -2.22 16.99
N MET A 225 1.92 -1.79 17.92
CA MET A 225 3.03 -2.60 18.43
C MET A 225 2.67 -3.44 19.67
N THR A 226 1.51 -3.22 20.26
CA THR A 226 1.10 -3.92 21.49
C THR A 226 0.25 -5.17 21.22
N HIS A 227 0.25 -5.68 19.99
CA HIS A 227 -0.50 -6.91 19.61
C HIS A 227 -1.96 -6.91 20.07
N GLY A 228 -2.62 -5.77 19.93
CA GLY A 228 -4.02 -5.61 20.31
C GLY A 228 -4.27 -5.31 21.81
N ALA A 229 -3.24 -5.16 22.63
CA ALA A 229 -3.40 -4.76 24.04
C ALA A 229 -3.84 -3.29 24.18
N VAL A 230 -3.36 -2.41 23.30
CA VAL A 230 -3.71 -0.99 23.26
C VAL A 230 -4.46 -0.69 21.97
N SER A 231 -5.68 -0.18 22.09
CA SER A 231 -6.44 0.30 20.93
C SER A 231 -6.02 1.72 20.52
N MET A 232 -6.39 2.12 19.29
CA MET A 232 -6.14 3.48 18.80
C MET A 232 -6.78 4.54 19.72
N LYS A 233 -8.00 4.28 20.22
CA LYS A 233 -8.69 5.13 21.18
C LYS A 233 -7.94 5.30 22.51
N MET A 234 -7.28 4.22 22.98
CA MET A 234 -6.41 4.30 24.16
C MET A 234 -5.17 5.15 23.85
N ALA A 235 -4.55 5.00 22.71
CA ALA A 235 -3.39 5.81 22.30
C ALA A 235 -3.76 7.31 22.19
N GLU A 236 -4.92 7.63 21.64
CA GLU A 236 -5.45 8.99 21.66
C GLU A 236 -5.63 9.54 23.09
N GLY A 237 -6.18 8.70 23.97
CA GLY A 237 -6.32 9.06 25.40
C GLY A 237 -4.97 9.32 26.06
N MET A 238 -3.95 8.53 25.75
CA MET A 238 -2.58 8.75 26.23
C MET A 238 -2.03 10.09 25.73
N THR A 239 -2.26 10.45 24.46
CA THR A 239 -1.82 11.73 23.88
C THR A 239 -2.52 12.91 24.58
N GLU A 240 -3.81 12.80 24.90
CA GLU A 240 -4.52 13.82 25.69
C GLU A 240 -3.89 13.99 27.11
N VAL A 241 -3.54 12.88 27.77
CA VAL A 241 -2.83 12.94 29.07
C VAL A 241 -1.48 13.64 28.92
N VAL A 242 -0.74 13.35 27.86
CA VAL A 242 0.56 13.98 27.57
C VAL A 242 0.40 15.50 27.40
N ASN A 243 -0.67 15.96 26.79
CA ASN A 243 -1.00 17.37 26.60
C ASN A 243 -1.54 18.06 27.86
N GLY A 244 -1.70 17.33 28.96
CA GLY A 244 -2.19 17.86 30.23
C GLY A 244 -3.70 17.70 30.45
N HIS A 245 -4.43 17.14 29.51
CA HIS A 245 -5.89 16.91 29.62
C HIS A 245 -6.19 15.59 30.35
N PHE A 246 -5.75 15.46 31.58
CA PHE A 246 -5.72 14.21 32.32
C PHE A 246 -7.09 13.50 32.39
N MET A 247 -8.16 14.20 32.80
CA MET A 247 -9.50 13.62 32.95
C MET A 247 -10.08 13.16 31.60
N LYS A 248 -9.92 13.96 30.56
CA LYS A 248 -10.36 13.65 29.20
C LYS A 248 -9.61 12.43 28.64
N GLY A 249 -8.29 12.42 28.83
CA GLY A 249 -7.43 11.33 28.37
C GLY A 249 -7.73 10.03 29.11
N MET A 250 -7.86 10.04 30.43
CA MET A 250 -8.20 8.86 31.23
C MET A 250 -9.58 8.28 30.85
N LYS A 251 -10.57 9.12 30.60
CA LYS A 251 -11.89 8.68 30.11
C LYS A 251 -11.76 7.91 28.77
N LYS A 252 -10.96 8.44 27.83
CA LYS A 252 -10.67 7.75 26.55
C LYS A 252 -9.93 6.45 26.75
N VAL A 253 -8.91 6.41 27.61
CA VAL A 253 -8.12 5.20 27.91
C VAL A 253 -9.02 4.12 28.48
N LEU A 254 -9.78 4.42 29.52
CA LEU A 254 -10.67 3.45 30.18
C LEU A 254 -11.78 2.98 29.21
N GLY A 255 -12.44 3.91 28.50
CA GLY A 255 -13.44 3.55 27.50
C GLY A 255 -12.87 2.66 26.41
N GLY A 256 -11.70 3.04 25.86
CA GLY A 256 -10.99 2.24 24.87
C GLY A 256 -10.56 0.87 25.38
N PHE A 257 -10.17 0.73 26.64
CA PHE A 257 -9.83 -0.54 27.25
C PHE A 257 -11.03 -1.51 27.27
N PHE A 258 -12.20 -1.07 27.73
CA PHE A 258 -13.40 -1.91 27.76
C PHE A 258 -13.87 -2.31 26.35
N GLU A 259 -13.89 -1.36 25.41
CA GLU A 259 -14.23 -1.63 24.03
C GLU A 259 -13.28 -2.64 23.37
N ASN A 260 -11.97 -2.44 23.58
CA ASN A 260 -10.94 -3.32 23.05
C ASN A 260 -11.04 -4.75 23.61
N ARG A 261 -11.31 -4.87 24.91
CA ARG A 261 -11.52 -6.17 25.55
C ARG A 261 -12.74 -6.90 24.99
N LYS A 262 -13.82 -6.17 24.69
CA LYS A 262 -15.02 -6.73 24.06
C LYS A 262 -14.72 -7.20 22.64
N ALA A 263 -14.07 -6.36 21.84
CA ALA A 263 -13.68 -6.69 20.47
C ALA A 263 -12.76 -7.91 20.39
N ASN A 264 -11.74 -7.98 21.25
CA ASN A 264 -10.82 -9.12 21.28
C ASN A 264 -11.55 -10.44 21.60
N LYS A 265 -12.49 -10.42 22.56
CA LYS A 265 -13.32 -11.61 22.86
C LYS A 265 -14.20 -12.05 21.69
N GLU A 266 -14.74 -11.09 20.93
CA GLU A 266 -15.53 -11.38 19.71
C GLU A 266 -14.64 -11.99 18.61
N TYR A 267 -13.42 -11.50 18.46
CA TYR A 267 -12.43 -12.06 17.54
C TYR A 267 -12.01 -13.49 17.93
N GLU A 268 -11.72 -13.74 19.21
CA GLU A 268 -11.39 -15.08 19.70
C GLU A 268 -12.52 -16.08 19.43
N LYS A 269 -13.77 -15.68 19.63
CA LYS A 269 -14.92 -16.52 19.29
C LYS A 269 -15.03 -16.82 17.79
N LYS A 270 -14.79 -15.82 16.93
CA LYS A 270 -14.85 -15.99 15.46
C LYS A 270 -13.73 -16.88 14.93
N LEU A 271 -12.56 -16.86 15.54
CA LEU A 271 -11.39 -17.66 15.15
C LEU A 271 -11.44 -19.09 15.73
N GLY A 272 -12.42 -19.43 16.55
CA GLY A 272 -12.53 -20.76 17.16
C GLY A 272 -11.45 -21.08 18.18
N THR A 273 -10.69 -20.07 18.63
CA THR A 273 -9.59 -20.23 19.62
C THR A 273 -10.04 -19.96 21.05
N GLY A 274 -11.33 -19.76 21.26
CA GLY A 274 -11.92 -19.58 22.60
C GLY A 274 -11.92 -20.91 23.36
N LYS A 275 -11.00 -21.06 24.30
CA LYS A 275 -11.13 -22.04 25.38
C LYS A 275 -12.20 -21.62 26.38
#